data_de2f8302f222e3af1732c6f18bab1b68
#
_entry.id   de2f8302f222e3af1732c6f18bab1b68
#
_cell.length_a   1.000
_cell.length_b   1.000
_cell.length_c   1.000
_cell.angle_alpha   90.00
_cell.angle_beta   90.00
_cell.angle_gamma   90.00
#
_symmetry.space_group_name_H-M   'P 1'
#
loop_
_entity.id
_entity.type
_entity.pdbx_description
1 polymer ?
#
loop_
_entity_poly.entity_id
_entity_poly.type
_entity_poly.pdbx_seq_one_letter_code
_entity_poly.pdbx_strand_id
1 'polypeptide(L)'
;VEDIKAFNQGMNNTTTALDLLKIYEKLAVGNVINSEISKEMVDILKKQKYDDIIPKYLPKSIEVAHKDGWINGVRHDSGIVFLDDNTSYVLVLLSKNFEDEIKGADLLAKVSLEIYNSLL
;
A
#
# COMPACT_ATOMS: atom_id res chain seq x y z
N VAL A 1 -2.15 0.57 -19.55
CA VAL A 1 -2.33 1.58 -20.61
C VAL A 1 -3.46 2.48 -20.18
N GLU A 2 -3.15 3.73 -19.90
CA GLU A 2 -4.18 4.71 -19.54
C GLU A 2 -4.96 5.12 -20.79
N ASP A 3 -6.27 5.09 -20.71
CA ASP A 3 -7.12 5.74 -21.71
C ASP A 3 -7.12 7.26 -21.46
N ILE A 4 -6.16 7.96 -22.07
CA ILE A 4 -6.00 9.41 -21.95
C ILE A 4 -7.26 10.15 -22.36
N LYS A 5 -8.04 9.61 -23.30
CA LYS A 5 -9.30 10.24 -23.74
C LYS A 5 -10.36 10.15 -22.64
N ALA A 6 -10.50 9.00 -22.01
CA ALA A 6 -11.39 8.81 -20.85
C ALA A 6 -10.95 9.67 -19.67
N PHE A 7 -9.65 9.72 -19.39
CA PHE A 7 -9.08 10.57 -18.35
C PHE A 7 -9.42 12.05 -18.56
N ASN A 8 -9.21 12.57 -19.77
CA ASN A 8 -9.52 13.96 -20.12
C ASN A 8 -11.02 14.29 -20.07
N GLN A 9 -11.87 13.28 -20.14
CA GLN A 9 -13.33 13.38 -19.95
C GLN A 9 -13.76 13.23 -18.49
N GLY A 10 -12.81 13.11 -17.54
CA GLY A 10 -13.09 12.93 -16.12
C GLY A 10 -13.52 11.50 -15.74
N MET A 11 -13.38 10.53 -16.64
CA MET A 11 -13.66 9.12 -16.37
C MET A 11 -12.41 8.46 -15.82
N ASN A 12 -12.29 8.40 -14.51
CA ASN A 12 -11.16 7.80 -13.78
C ASN A 12 -11.63 6.71 -12.83
N ASN A 13 -10.74 5.75 -12.59
CA ASN A 13 -10.86 4.91 -11.40
C ASN A 13 -10.51 5.75 -10.18
N THR A 14 -11.47 5.89 -9.28
CA THR A 14 -11.30 6.61 -8.02
C THR A 14 -11.47 5.66 -6.84
N THR A 15 -10.73 5.92 -5.77
CA THR A 15 -10.83 5.20 -4.51
C THR A 15 -10.61 6.15 -3.34
N THR A 16 -10.84 5.65 -2.15
CA THR A 16 -10.53 6.32 -0.89
C THR A 16 -9.60 5.44 -0.05
N ALA A 17 -8.90 6.04 0.91
CA ALA A 17 -8.08 5.27 1.85
C ALA A 17 -8.94 4.24 2.62
N LEU A 18 -10.17 4.60 2.97
CA LEU A 18 -11.09 3.71 3.69
C LEU A 18 -11.52 2.50 2.83
N ASP A 19 -11.76 2.69 1.53
CA ASP A 19 -12.14 1.60 0.64
C ASP A 19 -11.00 0.60 0.44
N LEU A 20 -9.78 1.10 0.26
CA LEU A 20 -8.58 0.25 0.21
C LEU A 20 -8.33 -0.46 1.54
N LEU A 21 -8.49 0.22 2.66
CA LEU A 21 -8.38 -0.36 4.00
C LEU A 21 -9.29 -1.59 4.12
N LYS A 22 -10.56 -1.48 3.76
CA LYS A 22 -11.54 -2.57 3.81
C LYS A 22 -11.15 -3.77 2.94
N ILE A 23 -10.54 -3.52 1.77
CA ILE A 23 -10.06 -4.58 0.88
C ILE A 23 -8.89 -5.33 1.55
N TYR A 24 -7.91 -4.60 2.08
CA TYR A 24 -6.75 -5.21 2.75
C TYR A 24 -7.12 -5.91 4.07
N GLU A 25 -8.08 -5.38 4.83
CA GLU A 25 -8.61 -6.07 6.01
C GLU A 25 -9.19 -7.44 5.64
N LYS A 26 -9.99 -7.51 4.57
CA LYS A 26 -10.53 -8.78 4.09
C LYS A 26 -9.44 -9.74 3.61
N LEU A 27 -8.40 -9.23 2.95
CA LEU A 27 -7.25 -10.04 2.55
C LEU A 27 -6.49 -10.58 3.77
N ALA A 28 -6.25 -9.74 4.76
CA ALA A 28 -5.49 -10.10 5.96
C ALA A 28 -6.16 -11.22 6.76
N VAL A 29 -7.50 -11.25 6.81
CA VAL A 29 -8.28 -12.29 7.49
C VAL A 29 -8.66 -13.48 6.60
N GLY A 30 -8.16 -13.52 5.36
CA GLY A 30 -8.41 -14.63 4.45
C GLY A 30 -9.84 -14.68 3.89
N ASN A 31 -10.51 -13.53 3.78
CA ASN A 31 -11.94 -13.43 3.48
C ASN A 31 -12.25 -12.78 2.10
N VAL A 32 -11.31 -12.85 1.17
CA VAL A 32 -11.53 -12.49 -0.24
C VAL A 32 -11.71 -13.79 -1.03
N ILE A 33 -12.94 -14.03 -1.50
CA ILE A 33 -13.38 -15.29 -2.14
C ILE A 33 -13.30 -16.45 -1.15
N ASN A 34 -12.10 -16.91 -0.82
CA ASN A 34 -11.81 -17.92 0.20
C ASN A 34 -10.39 -17.73 0.77
N SER A 35 -10.01 -18.52 1.76
CA SER A 35 -8.72 -18.39 2.45
C SER A 35 -7.53 -18.74 1.56
N GLU A 36 -7.65 -19.70 0.66
CA GLU A 36 -6.60 -20.12 -0.26
C GLU A 36 -6.27 -19.01 -1.26
N ILE A 37 -7.29 -18.47 -1.93
CA ILE A 37 -7.13 -17.36 -2.88
C ILE A 37 -6.62 -16.09 -2.18
N SER A 38 -7.15 -15.77 -0.99
CA SER A 38 -6.65 -14.64 -0.20
C SER A 38 -5.16 -14.80 0.11
N LYS A 39 -4.72 -16.00 0.48
CA LYS A 39 -3.31 -16.29 0.72
C LYS A 39 -2.47 -16.10 -0.54
N GLU A 40 -2.89 -16.61 -1.68
CA GLU A 40 -2.19 -16.43 -2.96
C GLU A 40 -2.06 -14.93 -3.31
N MET A 41 -3.11 -14.14 -3.11
CA MET A 41 -3.06 -12.69 -3.32
C MET A 41 -2.05 -12.00 -2.41
N VAL A 42 -2.02 -12.36 -1.14
CA VAL A 42 -1.03 -11.85 -0.17
C VAL A 42 0.39 -12.25 -0.57
N ASP A 43 0.61 -13.50 -0.98
CA ASP A 43 1.92 -14.00 -1.43
C ASP A 43 2.43 -13.26 -2.69
N ILE A 44 1.52 -12.86 -3.59
CA ILE A 44 1.86 -12.00 -4.74
C ILE A 44 2.24 -10.60 -4.28
N LEU A 45 1.48 -10.01 -3.36
CA LEU A 45 1.73 -8.68 -2.82
C LEU A 45 3.05 -8.59 -2.04
N LYS A 46 3.48 -9.66 -1.37
CA LYS A 46 4.80 -9.75 -0.71
C LYS A 46 5.98 -9.72 -1.69
N LYS A 47 5.74 -9.96 -2.98
CA LYS A 47 6.78 -10.00 -4.02
C LYS A 47 6.91 -8.69 -4.79
N GLN A 48 6.41 -7.58 -4.27
CA GLN A 48 6.52 -6.28 -4.94
C GLN A 48 7.99 -5.86 -5.08
N LYS A 49 8.29 -5.13 -6.17
CA LYS A 49 9.67 -4.72 -6.51
C LYS A 49 10.04 -3.35 -5.95
N TYR A 50 9.07 -2.50 -5.68
CA TYR A 50 9.28 -1.11 -5.30
C TYR A 50 9.00 -0.95 -3.80
N ASP A 51 10.08 -0.93 -3.03
CA ASP A 51 10.04 -0.89 -1.56
C ASP A 51 10.38 0.51 -1.03
N ASP A 52 10.03 1.55 -1.76
CA ASP A 52 10.47 2.92 -1.48
C ASP A 52 9.50 3.74 -0.60
N ILE A 53 8.39 3.15 -0.16
CA ILE A 53 7.43 3.78 0.74
C ILE A 53 7.23 2.93 2.01
N ILE A 54 6.21 2.06 2.08
CA ILE A 54 5.88 1.35 3.34
C ILE A 54 7.07 0.55 3.88
N PRO A 55 7.76 -0.30 3.11
CA PRO A 55 8.85 -1.12 3.66
C PRO A 55 10.16 -0.38 3.90
N LYS A 56 10.35 0.79 3.30
CA LYS A 56 11.67 1.45 3.14
C LYS A 56 12.51 1.52 4.40
N TYR A 57 11.93 1.93 5.50
CA TYR A 57 12.63 2.15 6.78
C TYR A 57 12.27 1.12 7.84
N LEU A 58 11.38 0.18 7.54
CA LEU A 58 11.07 -0.91 8.46
C LEU A 58 12.25 -1.88 8.60
N PRO A 59 12.38 -2.58 9.73
CA PRO A 59 13.35 -3.64 9.86
C PRO A 59 13.20 -4.67 8.73
N LYS A 60 14.31 -5.18 8.20
CA LYS A 60 14.30 -6.14 7.08
C LYS A 60 13.61 -7.49 7.40
N SER A 61 13.41 -7.77 8.67
CA SER A 61 12.67 -8.94 9.13
C SER A 61 11.15 -8.78 9.04
N ILE A 62 10.67 -7.54 8.83
CA ILE A 62 9.23 -7.26 8.70
C ILE A 62 8.80 -7.51 7.27
N GLU A 63 7.90 -8.46 7.08
CA GLU A 63 7.28 -8.71 5.80
C GLU A 63 6.16 -7.68 5.53
N VAL A 64 6.08 -7.22 4.30
CA VAL A 64 5.03 -6.31 3.83
C VAL A 64 4.41 -6.84 2.54
N ALA A 65 3.11 -7.03 2.55
CA ALA A 65 2.33 -7.33 1.36
C ALA A 65 1.68 -6.03 0.89
N HIS A 66 2.19 -5.42 -0.18
CA HIS A 66 1.75 -4.08 -0.57
C HIS A 66 1.67 -3.88 -2.09
N LYS A 67 1.04 -2.79 -2.50
CA LYS A 67 1.04 -2.30 -3.88
C LYS A 67 1.15 -0.79 -3.89
N ASP A 68 2.18 -0.32 -4.54
CA ASP A 68 2.43 1.09 -4.79
C ASP A 68 1.63 1.63 -5.99
N GLY A 69 1.51 2.95 -6.07
CA GLY A 69 0.97 3.67 -7.22
C GLY A 69 1.74 4.96 -7.45
N TRP A 70 2.03 5.23 -8.73
CA TRP A 70 2.83 6.38 -9.10
C TRP A 70 2.35 7.00 -10.40
N ILE A 71 2.01 8.29 -10.34
CA ILE A 71 1.85 9.21 -11.47
C ILE A 71 2.41 10.57 -11.07
N ASN A 72 2.49 11.50 -12.02
CA ASN A 72 3.05 12.82 -11.78
C ASN A 72 2.37 13.53 -10.59
N GLY A 73 3.16 13.93 -9.60
CA GLY A 73 2.70 14.58 -8.37
C GLY A 73 2.02 13.65 -7.35
N VAL A 74 1.96 12.35 -7.63
CA VAL A 74 1.25 11.37 -6.80
C VAL A 74 2.17 10.20 -6.45
N ARG A 75 2.20 9.86 -5.18
CA ARG A 75 2.81 8.63 -4.67
C ARG A 75 1.84 7.97 -3.70
N HIS A 76 1.56 6.71 -3.94
CA HIS A 76 0.68 5.91 -3.09
C HIS A 76 1.37 4.63 -2.70
N ASP A 77 1.05 4.13 -1.53
CA ASP A 77 1.34 2.75 -1.15
C ASP A 77 0.26 2.26 -0.18
N SER A 78 -0.10 1.01 -0.28
CA SER A 78 -1.11 0.40 0.58
C SER A 78 -0.83 -1.08 0.75
N GLY A 79 -1.05 -1.60 1.96
CA GLY A 79 -0.74 -2.99 2.21
C GLY A 79 -0.96 -3.45 3.63
N ILE A 80 -0.47 -4.67 3.88
CA ILE A 80 -0.49 -5.36 5.17
C ILE A 80 0.95 -5.47 5.66
N VAL A 81 1.22 -5.00 6.86
CA VAL A 81 2.51 -5.12 7.54
C VAL A 81 2.40 -6.21 8.60
N PHE A 82 3.25 -7.22 8.51
CA PHE A 82 3.25 -8.36 9.42
C PHE A 82 4.27 -8.14 10.52
N LEU A 83 3.80 -7.92 11.76
CA LEU A 83 4.67 -7.74 12.93
C LEU A 83 5.25 -9.06 13.41
N ASP A 84 4.45 -10.11 13.36
CA ASP A 84 4.79 -11.50 13.63
C ASP A 84 3.79 -12.44 12.93
N ASP A 85 3.87 -13.75 13.20
CA ASP A 85 3.02 -14.78 12.58
C ASP A 85 1.51 -14.59 12.85
N ASN A 86 1.15 -13.86 13.89
CA ASN A 86 -0.25 -13.72 14.35
C ASN A 86 -0.73 -12.27 14.36
N THR A 87 0.17 -11.31 14.21
CA THR A 87 -0.14 -9.88 14.36
C THR A 87 0.24 -9.12 13.12
N SER A 88 -0.72 -8.41 12.55
CA SER A 88 -0.49 -7.53 11.41
C SER A 88 -1.36 -6.28 11.51
N TYR A 89 -1.01 -5.27 10.76
CA TYR A 89 -1.86 -4.09 10.56
C TYR A 89 -1.95 -3.71 9.09
N VAL A 90 -3.01 -3.05 8.73
CA VAL A 90 -3.20 -2.49 7.39
C VAL A 90 -2.78 -1.02 7.40
N LEU A 91 -2.02 -0.62 6.40
CA LEU A 91 -1.60 0.76 6.20
C LEU A 91 -1.95 1.19 4.78
N VAL A 92 -2.63 2.33 4.66
CA VAL A 92 -2.96 2.95 3.37
C VAL A 92 -2.45 4.38 3.38
N LEU A 93 -1.53 4.69 2.48
CA LEU A 93 -0.93 5.99 2.30
C LEU A 93 -1.28 6.53 0.91
N LEU A 94 -2.21 7.46 0.85
CA LEU A 94 -2.59 8.15 -0.38
C LEU A 94 -2.12 9.60 -0.33
N SER A 95 -1.55 10.09 -1.42
CA SER A 95 -1.03 11.44 -1.50
C SER A 95 -1.33 12.10 -2.84
N LYS A 96 -1.19 13.42 -2.90
CA LYS A 96 -1.31 14.20 -4.14
C LYS A 96 -0.53 15.51 -4.03
N ASN A 97 -0.29 16.15 -5.18
CA ASN A 97 0.32 17.47 -5.27
C ASN A 97 1.75 17.55 -4.73
N PHE A 98 2.53 16.47 -4.84
CA PHE A 98 3.96 16.55 -4.59
C PHE A 98 4.65 17.31 -5.73
N GLU A 99 5.43 18.34 -5.38
CA GLU A 99 6.34 19.01 -6.32
C GLU A 99 7.59 18.13 -6.58
N ASP A 100 8.05 17.42 -5.54
CA ASP A 100 9.17 16.48 -5.58
C ASP A 100 8.68 15.11 -5.09
N GLU A 101 8.47 14.20 -6.02
CA GLU A 101 7.91 12.87 -5.76
C GLU A 101 8.86 11.96 -4.98
N ILE A 102 10.19 12.17 -5.11
CA ILE A 102 11.19 11.41 -4.37
C ILE A 102 11.13 11.81 -2.90
N LYS A 103 11.09 13.10 -2.61
CA LYS A 103 10.89 13.60 -1.24
C LYS A 103 9.54 13.23 -0.68
N GLY A 104 8.50 13.24 -1.52
CA GLY A 104 7.17 12.79 -1.15
C GLY A 104 7.14 11.33 -0.73
N ALA A 105 7.75 10.44 -1.50
CA ALA A 105 7.88 9.03 -1.15
C ALA A 105 8.67 8.84 0.16
N ASP A 106 9.76 9.59 0.34
CA ASP A 106 10.55 9.55 1.56
C ASP A 106 9.77 10.01 2.80
N LEU A 107 8.94 11.03 2.66
CA LEU A 107 8.04 11.48 3.72
C LEU A 107 7.05 10.39 4.11
N LEU A 108 6.40 9.77 3.13
CA LEU A 108 5.46 8.67 3.38
C LEU A 108 6.15 7.47 4.04
N ALA A 109 7.39 7.17 3.66
CA ALA A 109 8.18 6.11 4.27
C ALA A 109 8.50 6.40 5.75
N LYS A 110 8.78 7.65 6.09
CA LYS A 110 8.96 8.08 7.49
C LYS A 110 7.67 7.99 8.29
N VAL A 111 6.53 8.35 7.69
CA VAL A 111 5.21 8.16 8.32
C VAL A 111 4.97 6.67 8.61
N SER A 112 5.29 5.78 7.67
CA SER A 112 5.20 4.34 7.88
C SER A 112 6.04 3.87 9.07
N LEU A 113 7.29 4.34 9.17
CA LEU A 113 8.18 4.01 10.29
C LEU A 113 7.63 4.50 11.63
N GLU A 114 7.11 5.73 11.70
CA GLU A 114 6.54 6.28 12.94
C GLU A 114 5.30 5.49 13.39
N ILE A 115 4.44 5.08 12.46
CA ILE A 115 3.29 4.21 12.76
C ILE A 115 3.79 2.87 13.31
N TYR A 116 4.75 2.22 12.64
CA TYR A 116 5.35 0.98 13.12
C TYR A 116 5.88 1.11 14.54
N ASN A 117 6.68 2.14 14.82
CA ASN A 117 7.25 2.39 16.15
C ASN A 117 6.17 2.63 17.22
N SER A 118 5.04 3.23 16.85
CA SER A 118 3.94 3.49 17.78
C SER A 118 3.15 2.24 18.19
N LEU A 119 3.28 1.15 17.41
CA LEU A 119 2.59 -0.12 17.67
C LEU A 119 3.44 -1.12 18.47
N LEU A 120 4.70 -0.81 18.67
CA LEU A 120 5.61 -1.60 19.51
C LEU A 120 5.49 -1.16 20.95
#